data_3a5476b0f21abaf96b67c95624e7673d
#
_entry.id   3a5476b0f21abaf96b67c95624e7673d
#
_cell.length_a   1.000
_cell.length_b   1.000
_cell.length_c   1.000
_cell.angle_alpha   90.00
_cell.angle_beta   90.00
_cell.angle_gamma   90.00
#
_symmetry.space_group_name_H-M   'P 1'
#
loop_
_entity.id
_entity.type
_entity.pdbx_description
1 polymer ?
#
loop_
_entity_poly.entity_id
_entity_poly.type
_entity_poly.pdbx_seq_one_letter_code
_entity_poly.pdbx_strand_id
1 'polypeptide(L)'
;MIIDHRTLPRRRGRALHEAILEAALAELAEVGYANLTMERVAARAKASKASVYSRWPSRIELVMDVFYHLMPDPDAPPDTGTLRGDLLATLRQTAELLAGPAGEALRGLLGDVLPDPTRTAEMRRHSHQHGRRTLEVIAGRALERGEISAVAVTPLRLEAGPAMLRYHFLFQGLPVPDAVIVGIVDDVIVPLLTDSRPVQLH
;
A
#
# COMPACT_ATOMS: atom_id res chain seq x y z
N MET A 1 20.40 4.99 37.75
CA MET A 1 20.78 3.60 37.38
C MET A 1 20.83 3.54 35.86
N ILE A 2 22.02 3.63 35.29
CA ILE A 2 22.21 3.64 33.83
C ILE A 2 22.07 2.19 33.35
N ILE A 3 21.00 1.85 32.62
CA ILE A 3 20.82 0.52 32.05
C ILE A 3 21.82 0.40 30.88
N ASP A 4 22.81 -0.45 31.03
CA ASP A 4 23.77 -0.79 29.97
C ASP A 4 23.08 -1.59 28.87
N HIS A 5 22.76 -0.94 27.76
CA HIS A 5 22.08 -1.55 26.60
C HIS A 5 22.94 -2.58 25.83
N ARG A 6 24.15 -2.90 26.30
CA ARG A 6 25.08 -3.86 25.64
C ARG A 6 24.74 -5.33 25.95
N THR A 7 23.82 -5.61 26.87
CA THR A 7 23.54 -6.98 27.36
C THR A 7 22.30 -7.65 26.74
N LEU A 8 21.51 -6.94 25.91
CA LEU A 8 20.36 -7.55 25.22
C LEU A 8 20.81 -8.32 23.96
N PRO A 9 20.22 -9.51 23.66
CA PRO A 9 20.52 -10.23 22.43
C PRO A 9 20.29 -9.33 21.21
N ARG A 10 21.33 -9.13 20.42
CA ARG A 10 21.28 -8.28 19.22
C ARG A 10 20.33 -8.92 18.21
N ARG A 11 19.13 -8.33 18.01
CA ARG A 11 18.24 -8.70 16.90
C ARG A 11 19.02 -8.56 15.60
N ARG A 12 19.12 -9.65 14.81
CA ARG A 12 19.89 -9.67 13.56
C ARG A 12 18.94 -9.92 12.37
N GLY A 13 19.24 -9.29 11.25
CA GLY A 13 18.53 -9.56 9.99
C GLY A 13 17.08 -9.14 10.02
N ARG A 14 16.17 -10.08 9.68
CA ARG A 14 14.73 -9.87 9.51
C ARG A 14 14.04 -9.35 10.78
N ALA A 15 14.32 -9.94 11.93
CA ALA A 15 13.69 -9.52 13.20
C ALA A 15 14.04 -8.07 13.59
N LEU A 16 15.22 -7.57 13.23
CA LEU A 16 15.59 -6.17 13.42
C LEU A 16 14.86 -5.26 12.42
N HIS A 17 14.74 -5.69 11.18
CA HIS A 17 14.00 -4.96 10.14
C HIS A 17 12.54 -4.76 10.56
N GLU A 18 11.85 -5.83 10.93
CA GLU A 18 10.47 -5.81 11.41
C GLU A 18 10.30 -4.89 12.64
N ALA A 19 11.19 -5.01 13.64
CA ALA A 19 11.14 -4.16 14.83
C ALA A 19 11.34 -2.67 14.52
N ILE A 20 12.11 -2.32 13.49
CA ILE A 20 12.27 -0.91 13.08
C ILE A 20 11.03 -0.42 12.34
N LEU A 21 10.40 -1.23 11.47
CA LEU A 21 9.15 -0.88 10.80
C LEU A 21 8.00 -0.68 11.81
N GLU A 22 7.86 -1.59 12.80
CA GLU A 22 6.89 -1.45 13.89
C GLU A 22 7.12 -0.17 14.69
N ALA A 23 8.37 0.14 15.04
CA ALA A 23 8.72 1.36 15.75
C ALA A 23 8.43 2.62 14.93
N ALA A 24 8.69 2.58 13.62
CA ALA A 24 8.38 3.69 12.72
C ALA A 24 6.87 3.91 12.60
N LEU A 25 6.07 2.84 12.47
CA LEU A 25 4.61 2.94 12.45
C LEU A 25 4.07 3.54 13.75
N ALA A 26 4.59 3.12 14.90
CA ALA A 26 4.19 3.67 16.21
C ALA A 26 4.57 5.16 16.35
N GLU A 27 5.74 5.58 15.86
CA GLU A 27 6.13 7.00 15.83
C GLU A 27 5.22 7.79 14.87
N LEU A 28 4.88 7.25 13.70
CA LEU A 28 3.96 7.89 12.77
C LEU A 28 2.57 8.12 13.38
N ALA A 29 2.07 7.13 14.13
CA ALA A 29 0.80 7.25 14.84
C ALA A 29 0.83 8.31 15.97
N GLU A 30 1.99 8.48 16.64
CA GLU A 30 2.13 9.38 17.78
C GLU A 30 2.40 10.83 17.37
N VAL A 31 3.30 11.05 16.40
CA VAL A 31 3.80 12.38 16.07
C VAL A 31 3.57 12.81 14.61
N GLY A 32 3.08 11.92 13.76
CA GLY A 32 2.89 12.15 12.34
C GLY A 32 4.20 12.22 11.54
N TYR A 33 4.06 12.26 10.20
CA TYR A 33 5.20 12.28 9.28
C TYR A 33 6.12 13.50 9.46
N ALA A 34 5.55 14.68 9.69
CA ALA A 34 6.32 15.93 9.81
C ALA A 34 7.34 15.91 10.95
N ASN A 35 7.01 15.23 12.06
CA ASN A 35 7.82 15.18 13.27
C ASN A 35 8.59 13.84 13.42
N LEU A 36 8.44 12.93 12.46
CA LEU A 36 9.19 11.68 12.44
C LEU A 36 10.67 11.94 12.23
N THR A 37 11.52 11.38 13.11
CA THR A 37 12.98 11.38 12.94
C THR A 37 13.56 9.98 13.04
N MET A 38 14.63 9.74 12.29
CA MET A 38 15.34 8.44 12.30
C MET A 38 15.86 8.09 13.70
N GLU A 39 16.22 9.12 14.49
CA GLU A 39 16.67 8.98 15.87
C GLU A 39 15.58 8.46 16.80
N ARG A 40 14.38 9.01 16.70
CA ARG A 40 13.23 8.57 17.50
C ARG A 40 12.88 7.09 17.17
N VAL A 41 12.86 6.75 15.90
CA VAL A 41 12.63 5.36 15.46
C VAL A 41 13.72 4.43 15.98
N ALA A 42 15.00 4.80 15.88
CA ALA A 42 16.12 4.01 16.39
C ALA A 42 16.00 3.77 17.91
N ALA A 43 15.66 4.83 18.67
CA ALA A 43 15.48 4.75 20.12
C ALA A 43 14.31 3.81 20.49
N ARG A 44 13.15 3.95 19.83
CA ARG A 44 11.96 3.11 20.05
C ARG A 44 12.22 1.64 19.68
N ALA A 45 12.87 1.38 18.56
CA ALA A 45 13.26 0.05 18.10
C ALA A 45 14.37 -0.61 18.95
N LYS A 46 14.99 0.15 19.87
CA LYS A 46 16.21 -0.25 20.60
C LYS A 46 17.33 -0.67 19.63
N ALA A 47 17.45 0.04 18.52
CA ALA A 47 18.44 -0.16 17.47
C ALA A 47 19.48 0.97 17.49
N SER A 48 20.69 0.68 16.95
CA SER A 48 21.66 1.77 16.74
C SER A 48 21.25 2.62 15.54
N LYS A 49 21.54 3.94 15.57
CA LYS A 49 21.33 4.83 14.43
C LYS A 49 21.96 4.27 13.14
N ALA A 50 23.19 3.76 13.23
CA ALA A 50 23.89 3.16 12.11
C ALA A 50 23.11 1.97 11.51
N SER A 51 22.44 1.16 12.32
CA SER A 51 21.60 0.05 11.85
C SER A 51 20.35 0.51 11.11
N VAL A 52 19.78 1.66 11.48
CA VAL A 52 18.64 2.25 10.77
C VAL A 52 19.10 2.88 9.45
N TYR A 53 20.10 3.76 9.50
CA TYR A 53 20.60 4.45 8.30
C TYR A 53 21.24 3.52 7.26
N SER A 54 21.79 2.36 7.66
CA SER A 54 22.31 1.37 6.72
C SER A 54 21.24 0.68 5.88
N ARG A 55 19.96 0.74 6.30
CA ARG A 55 18.81 0.13 5.62
C ARG A 55 17.98 1.17 4.89
N TRP A 56 17.76 2.29 5.52
CA TRP A 56 16.97 3.39 4.99
C TRP A 56 17.80 4.68 5.06
N PRO A 57 18.30 5.16 3.90
CA PRO A 57 19.11 6.38 3.84
C PRO A 57 18.39 7.63 4.36
N SER A 58 17.06 7.67 4.26
CA SER A 58 16.26 8.78 4.79
C SER A 58 14.92 8.30 5.37
N ARG A 59 14.17 9.24 5.99
CA ARG A 59 12.83 8.99 6.49
C ARG A 59 11.85 8.63 5.38
N ILE A 60 12.10 9.10 4.16
CA ILE A 60 11.23 8.84 3.00
C ILE A 60 11.23 7.35 2.70
N GLU A 61 12.41 6.74 2.53
CA GLU A 61 12.57 5.31 2.24
C GLU A 61 12.02 4.46 3.39
N LEU A 62 12.22 4.89 4.65
CA LEU A 62 11.67 4.18 5.80
C LEU A 62 10.13 4.19 5.80
N VAL A 63 9.51 5.34 5.58
CA VAL A 63 8.04 5.47 5.59
C VAL A 63 7.42 4.75 4.38
N MET A 64 8.06 4.80 3.22
CA MET A 64 7.62 4.02 2.06
C MET A 64 7.67 2.51 2.36
N ASP A 65 8.74 2.03 3.00
CA ASP A 65 8.86 0.61 3.37
C ASP A 65 7.83 0.21 4.43
N VAL A 66 7.54 1.06 5.44
CA VAL A 66 6.42 0.85 6.38
C VAL A 66 5.11 0.68 5.63
N PHE A 67 4.81 1.58 4.68
CA PHE A 67 3.58 1.50 3.91
C PHE A 67 3.47 0.22 3.09
N TYR A 68 4.53 -0.14 2.35
CA TYR A 68 4.55 -1.36 1.54
C TYR A 68 4.50 -2.63 2.38
N HIS A 69 5.15 -2.63 3.55
CA HIS A 69 5.10 -3.76 4.48
C HIS A 69 3.69 -4.03 5.03
N LEU A 70 2.87 -2.98 5.16
CA LEU A 70 1.49 -3.08 5.64
C LEU A 70 0.49 -3.40 4.53
N MET A 71 0.87 -3.29 3.26
CA MET A 71 -0.02 -3.64 2.17
C MET A 71 -0.32 -5.16 2.17
N PRO A 72 -1.56 -5.56 1.88
CA PRO A 72 -1.92 -6.97 1.74
C PRO A 72 -1.03 -7.67 0.70
N ASP A 73 -0.79 -8.97 0.88
CA ASP A 73 0.00 -9.76 -0.09
C ASP A 73 -0.69 -9.75 -1.47
N PRO A 74 -0.05 -9.23 -2.52
CA PRO A 74 -0.66 -9.15 -3.85
C PRO A 74 -0.88 -10.51 -4.50
N ASP A 75 -0.17 -11.56 -4.05
CA ASP A 75 -0.31 -12.92 -4.55
C ASP A 75 -1.39 -13.72 -3.81
N ALA A 76 -1.87 -13.22 -2.67
CA ALA A 76 -2.90 -13.84 -1.86
C ALA A 76 -4.06 -12.89 -1.50
N PRO A 77 -4.70 -12.22 -2.48
CA PRO A 77 -5.85 -11.36 -2.21
C PRO A 77 -7.03 -12.19 -1.68
N PRO A 78 -8.03 -11.54 -1.03
CA PRO A 78 -9.25 -12.19 -0.60
C PRO A 78 -9.87 -13.08 -1.68
N ASP A 79 -10.38 -14.23 -1.27
CA ASP A 79 -11.09 -15.18 -2.12
C ASP A 79 -12.47 -15.47 -1.51
N THR A 80 -13.47 -14.74 -1.99
CA THR A 80 -14.86 -14.80 -1.52
C THR A 80 -15.73 -15.70 -2.40
N GLY A 81 -15.14 -16.24 -3.47
CA GLY A 81 -15.83 -17.07 -4.45
C GLY A 81 -16.49 -16.30 -5.60
N THR A 82 -16.41 -14.96 -5.63
CA THR A 82 -16.94 -14.12 -6.72
C THR A 82 -16.03 -12.95 -7.02
N LEU A 83 -16.00 -12.52 -8.31
CA LEU A 83 -15.25 -11.33 -8.73
C LEU A 83 -15.62 -10.10 -7.88
N ARG A 84 -16.92 -9.83 -7.74
CA ARG A 84 -17.42 -8.69 -6.99
C ARG A 84 -16.98 -8.74 -5.53
N GLY A 85 -17.12 -9.90 -4.88
CA GLY A 85 -16.76 -10.07 -3.47
C GLY A 85 -15.25 -9.88 -3.25
N ASP A 86 -14.42 -10.46 -4.12
CA ASP A 86 -12.96 -10.33 -4.05
C ASP A 86 -12.52 -8.87 -4.20
N LEU A 87 -13.10 -8.14 -5.16
CA LEU A 87 -12.84 -6.72 -5.39
C LEU A 87 -13.26 -5.85 -4.19
N LEU A 88 -14.46 -6.06 -3.65
CA LEU A 88 -14.94 -5.31 -2.48
C LEU A 88 -14.04 -5.53 -1.26
N ALA A 89 -13.71 -6.78 -0.95
CA ALA A 89 -12.85 -7.11 0.18
C ALA A 89 -11.47 -6.47 0.02
N THR A 90 -10.87 -6.55 -1.18
CA THR A 90 -9.57 -5.97 -1.48
C THR A 90 -9.55 -4.44 -1.35
N LEU A 91 -10.55 -3.74 -1.92
CA LEU A 91 -10.60 -2.29 -1.85
C LEU A 91 -10.91 -1.79 -0.43
N ARG A 92 -11.72 -2.52 0.36
CA ARG A 92 -11.97 -2.22 1.77
C ARG A 92 -10.70 -2.34 2.60
N GLN A 93 -9.95 -3.43 2.46
CA GLN A 93 -8.66 -3.59 3.15
C GLN A 93 -7.69 -2.45 2.80
N THR A 94 -7.62 -2.08 1.52
CA THR A 94 -6.77 -0.97 1.09
C THR A 94 -7.26 0.36 1.68
N ALA A 95 -8.57 0.62 1.69
CA ALA A 95 -9.14 1.83 2.26
C ALA A 95 -8.92 1.94 3.78
N GLU A 96 -9.00 0.82 4.51
CA GLU A 96 -8.68 0.74 5.95
C GLU A 96 -7.20 1.08 6.20
N LEU A 97 -6.28 0.51 5.43
CA LEU A 97 -4.86 0.85 5.52
C LEU A 97 -4.62 2.35 5.28
N LEU A 98 -5.26 2.91 4.25
CA LEU A 98 -5.14 4.33 3.91
C LEU A 98 -5.77 5.26 4.96
N ALA A 99 -6.76 4.80 5.71
CA ALA A 99 -7.36 5.56 6.80
C ALA A 99 -6.53 5.57 8.09
N GLY A 100 -5.52 4.70 8.19
CA GLY A 100 -4.63 4.58 9.34
C GLY A 100 -3.40 5.50 9.28
N PRO A 101 -2.53 5.42 10.30
CA PRO A 101 -1.32 6.26 10.42
C PRO A 101 -0.37 6.15 9.22
N ALA A 102 -0.27 4.97 8.60
CA ALA A 102 0.56 4.76 7.42
C ALA A 102 0.03 5.53 6.20
N GLY A 103 -1.29 5.59 6.02
CA GLY A 103 -1.91 6.39 4.96
C GLY A 103 -1.74 7.89 5.19
N GLU A 104 -1.93 8.37 6.42
CA GLU A 104 -1.66 9.77 6.76
C GLU A 104 -0.20 10.15 6.50
N ALA A 105 0.74 9.26 6.87
CA ALA A 105 2.15 9.45 6.60
C ALA A 105 2.45 9.46 5.10
N LEU A 106 1.80 8.60 4.32
CA LEU A 106 1.92 8.59 2.86
C LEU A 106 1.48 9.93 2.25
N ARG A 107 0.38 10.53 2.73
CA ARG A 107 -0.05 11.88 2.28
C ARG A 107 0.98 12.94 2.62
N GLY A 108 1.53 12.92 3.85
CA GLY A 108 2.58 13.85 4.26
C GLY A 108 3.86 13.71 3.44
N LEU A 109 4.23 12.49 3.11
CA LEU A 109 5.39 12.13 2.30
C LEU A 109 5.32 12.64 0.86
N LEU A 110 4.11 12.77 0.28
CA LEU A 110 3.96 13.19 -1.13
C LEU A 110 4.61 14.56 -1.41
N GLY A 111 4.57 15.47 -0.45
CA GLY A 111 5.24 16.76 -0.56
C GLY A 111 6.76 16.67 -0.77
N ASP A 112 7.39 15.63 -0.21
CA ASP A 112 8.83 15.37 -0.34
C ASP A 112 9.18 14.51 -1.56
N VAL A 113 8.24 13.68 -2.04
CA VAL A 113 8.44 12.73 -3.14
C VAL A 113 8.13 13.35 -4.50
N LEU A 114 7.01 14.05 -4.62
CA LEU A 114 6.55 14.56 -5.93
C LEU A 114 7.51 15.54 -6.62
N PRO A 115 8.28 16.39 -5.89
CA PRO A 115 9.29 17.23 -6.52
C PRO A 115 10.49 16.47 -7.10
N ASP A 116 10.73 15.22 -6.67
CA ASP A 116 11.83 14.38 -7.14
C ASP A 116 11.32 13.38 -8.19
N PRO A 117 11.67 13.54 -9.49
CA PRO A 117 11.19 12.64 -10.55
C PRO A 117 11.60 11.17 -10.34
N THR A 118 12.78 10.91 -9.74
CA THR A 118 13.28 9.56 -9.50
C THR A 118 12.44 8.85 -8.43
N ARG A 119 12.21 9.51 -7.31
CA ARG A 119 11.37 8.99 -6.22
C ARG A 119 9.91 8.82 -6.66
N THR A 120 9.39 9.78 -7.42
CA THR A 120 8.05 9.68 -8.00
C THR A 120 7.92 8.48 -8.93
N ALA A 121 8.91 8.23 -9.79
CA ALA A 121 8.92 7.07 -10.68
C ALA A 121 9.01 5.75 -9.91
N GLU A 122 9.80 5.70 -8.85
CA GLU A 122 9.93 4.52 -7.97
C GLU A 122 8.64 4.23 -7.23
N MET A 123 8.04 5.22 -6.57
CA MET A 123 6.76 5.08 -5.89
C MET A 123 5.64 4.62 -6.84
N ARG A 124 5.58 5.23 -8.05
CA ARG A 124 4.64 4.84 -9.09
C ARG A 124 4.82 3.38 -9.49
N ARG A 125 6.06 2.93 -9.75
CA ARG A 125 6.38 1.56 -10.14
C ARG A 125 5.90 0.56 -9.09
N HIS A 126 6.21 0.76 -7.79
CA HIS A 126 5.75 -0.11 -6.71
C HIS A 126 4.23 -0.13 -6.59
N SER A 127 3.59 1.03 -6.61
CA SER A 127 2.12 1.14 -6.53
C SER A 127 1.42 0.43 -7.69
N HIS A 128 1.95 0.59 -8.93
CA HIS A 128 1.40 -0.10 -10.10
C HIS A 128 1.63 -1.62 -10.04
N GLN A 129 2.84 -2.06 -9.70
CA GLN A 129 3.15 -3.50 -9.64
C GLN A 129 2.28 -4.20 -8.61
N HIS A 130 2.16 -3.64 -7.40
CA HIS A 130 1.37 -4.23 -6.32
C HIS A 130 -0.12 -4.29 -6.67
N GLY A 131 -0.73 -3.13 -6.98
CA GLY A 131 -2.16 -3.06 -7.29
C GLY A 131 -2.55 -3.89 -8.53
N ARG A 132 -1.71 -3.85 -9.57
CA ARG A 132 -1.91 -4.64 -10.77
C ARG A 132 -1.82 -6.14 -10.48
N ARG A 133 -0.81 -6.61 -9.75
CA ARG A 133 -0.64 -8.02 -9.40
C ARG A 133 -1.82 -8.56 -8.62
N THR A 134 -2.30 -7.82 -7.63
CA THR A 134 -3.49 -8.15 -6.86
C THR A 134 -4.71 -8.39 -7.78
N LEU A 135 -4.96 -7.45 -8.70
CA LEU A 135 -6.11 -7.54 -9.60
C LEU A 135 -5.93 -8.59 -10.70
N GLU A 136 -4.69 -8.88 -11.13
CA GLU A 136 -4.39 -10.00 -12.02
C GLU A 136 -4.76 -11.35 -11.39
N VAL A 137 -4.45 -11.53 -10.09
CA VAL A 137 -4.83 -12.76 -9.36
C VAL A 137 -6.35 -12.87 -9.24
N ILE A 138 -7.04 -11.81 -8.87
CA ILE A 138 -8.51 -11.79 -8.78
C ILE A 138 -9.14 -12.09 -10.15
N ALA A 139 -8.67 -11.41 -11.20
CA ALA A 139 -9.16 -11.62 -12.56
C ALA A 139 -8.88 -13.04 -13.05
N GLY A 140 -7.72 -13.63 -12.72
CA GLY A 140 -7.40 -15.02 -13.02
C GLY A 140 -8.42 -16.00 -12.44
N ARG A 141 -8.76 -15.84 -11.15
CA ARG A 141 -9.80 -16.66 -10.51
C ARG A 141 -11.18 -16.47 -11.16
N ALA A 142 -11.53 -15.23 -11.50
CA ALA A 142 -12.79 -14.91 -12.17
C ALA A 142 -12.87 -15.51 -13.58
N LEU A 143 -11.74 -15.55 -14.31
CA LEU A 143 -11.63 -16.27 -15.58
C LEU A 143 -11.86 -17.78 -15.41
N GLU A 144 -11.22 -18.41 -14.42
CA GLU A 144 -11.41 -19.84 -14.12
C GLU A 144 -12.86 -20.19 -13.75
N ARG A 145 -13.56 -19.27 -13.06
CA ARG A 145 -14.99 -19.41 -12.72
C ARG A 145 -15.93 -19.06 -13.87
N GLY A 146 -15.41 -18.54 -14.99
CA GLY A 146 -16.23 -18.12 -16.13
C GLY A 146 -17.03 -16.83 -15.93
N GLU A 147 -16.68 -16.01 -14.92
CA GLU A 147 -17.36 -14.74 -14.65
C GLU A 147 -16.96 -13.63 -15.65
N ILE A 148 -15.76 -13.71 -16.21
CA ILE A 148 -15.23 -12.74 -17.18
C ILE A 148 -14.53 -13.46 -18.35
N SER A 149 -14.25 -12.71 -19.42
CA SER A 149 -13.47 -13.22 -20.55
C SER A 149 -12.05 -12.63 -20.56
N ALA A 150 -11.08 -13.37 -21.12
CA ALA A 150 -9.68 -12.92 -21.18
C ALA A 150 -9.50 -11.61 -21.93
N VAL A 151 -10.34 -11.32 -22.93
CA VAL A 151 -10.29 -10.07 -23.71
C VAL A 151 -10.63 -8.83 -22.88
N ALA A 152 -11.36 -9.01 -21.77
CA ALA A 152 -11.70 -7.93 -20.86
C ALA A 152 -10.55 -7.57 -19.90
N VAL A 153 -9.56 -8.45 -19.71
CA VAL A 153 -8.45 -8.23 -18.77
C VAL A 153 -7.34 -7.43 -19.46
N THR A 154 -7.37 -6.11 -19.31
CA THR A 154 -6.33 -5.23 -19.83
C THR A 154 -5.68 -4.42 -18.70
N PRO A 155 -4.41 -3.98 -18.83
CA PRO A 155 -3.74 -3.20 -17.80
C PRO A 155 -4.55 -1.97 -17.37
N LEU A 156 -5.12 -1.24 -18.30
CA LEU A 156 -5.87 -0.01 -18.02
C LEU A 156 -7.17 -0.29 -17.25
N ARG A 157 -7.89 -1.36 -17.61
CA ARG A 157 -9.12 -1.76 -16.89
C ARG A 157 -8.80 -2.20 -15.45
N LEU A 158 -7.68 -2.90 -15.25
CA LEU A 158 -7.22 -3.28 -13.92
C LEU A 158 -6.78 -2.07 -13.08
N GLU A 159 -6.28 -1.01 -13.70
CA GLU A 159 -5.85 0.20 -12.99
C GLU A 159 -7.01 1.11 -12.56
N ALA A 160 -8.17 1.04 -13.19
CA ALA A 160 -9.27 1.98 -12.99
C ALA A 160 -9.71 2.09 -11.53
N GLY A 161 -10.00 0.97 -10.89
CA GLY A 161 -10.45 0.94 -9.50
C GLY A 161 -9.43 1.48 -8.49
N PRO A 162 -8.19 0.97 -8.47
CA PRO A 162 -7.12 1.52 -7.62
C PRO A 162 -6.85 3.01 -7.86
N ALA A 163 -6.97 3.49 -9.10
CA ALA A 163 -6.80 4.91 -9.42
C ALA A 163 -7.92 5.77 -8.80
N MET A 164 -9.17 5.32 -8.87
CA MET A 164 -10.30 6.00 -8.25
C MET A 164 -10.20 6.01 -6.72
N LEU A 165 -9.80 4.88 -6.10
CA LEU A 165 -9.60 4.82 -4.66
C LEU A 165 -8.50 5.81 -4.23
N ARG A 166 -7.38 5.88 -4.97
CA ARG A 166 -6.31 6.86 -4.72
C ARG A 166 -6.80 8.30 -4.87
N TYR A 167 -7.63 8.59 -5.86
CA TYR A 167 -8.22 9.92 -6.02
C TYR A 167 -9.03 10.33 -4.79
N HIS A 168 -9.90 9.45 -4.28
CA HIS A 168 -10.67 9.72 -3.06
C HIS A 168 -9.76 9.89 -1.85
N PHE A 169 -8.78 9.02 -1.67
CA PHE A 169 -7.78 9.13 -0.61
C PHE A 169 -7.06 10.47 -0.60
N LEU A 170 -6.66 10.97 -1.77
CA LEU A 170 -5.83 12.19 -1.86
C LEU A 170 -6.66 13.48 -1.76
N PHE A 171 -7.87 13.51 -2.32
CA PHE A 171 -8.60 14.74 -2.57
C PHE A 171 -9.96 14.85 -1.88
N GLN A 172 -10.59 13.75 -1.50
CA GLN A 172 -11.94 13.77 -0.92
C GLN A 172 -11.96 13.57 0.60
N GLY A 173 -10.84 13.16 1.21
CA GLY A 173 -10.69 12.96 2.65
C GLY A 173 -10.79 11.50 3.08
N LEU A 174 -10.64 11.30 4.39
CA LEU A 174 -10.63 9.98 5.04
C LEU A 174 -11.65 9.93 6.18
N PRO A 175 -12.19 8.73 6.49
CA PRO A 175 -12.08 7.48 5.71
C PRO A 175 -12.83 7.57 4.38
N VAL A 176 -12.41 6.77 3.37
CA VAL A 176 -13.18 6.62 2.14
C VAL A 176 -14.51 5.94 2.46
N PRO A 177 -15.67 6.55 2.14
CA PRO A 177 -16.97 5.96 2.45
C PRO A 177 -17.20 4.61 1.75
N ASP A 178 -17.80 3.63 2.42
CA ASP A 178 -18.09 2.32 1.83
C ASP A 178 -18.94 2.41 0.56
N ALA A 179 -19.88 3.35 0.51
CA ALA A 179 -20.69 3.60 -0.69
C ALA A 179 -19.85 3.98 -1.91
N VAL A 180 -18.71 4.66 -1.71
CA VAL A 180 -17.77 4.98 -2.79
C VAL A 180 -17.05 3.71 -3.24
N ILE A 181 -16.62 2.86 -2.31
CA ILE A 181 -15.97 1.58 -2.63
C ILE A 181 -16.92 0.68 -3.42
N VAL A 182 -18.17 0.58 -2.98
CA VAL A 182 -19.23 -0.16 -3.68
C VAL A 182 -19.44 0.40 -5.08
N GLY A 183 -19.56 1.72 -5.23
CA GLY A 183 -19.70 2.38 -6.55
C GLY A 183 -18.51 2.12 -7.47
N ILE A 184 -17.27 2.19 -6.96
CA ILE A 184 -16.07 1.85 -7.75
C ILE A 184 -16.15 0.42 -8.27
N VAL A 185 -16.61 -0.53 -7.44
CA VAL A 185 -16.71 -1.93 -7.85
C VAL A 185 -17.87 -2.13 -8.82
N ASP A 186 -19.08 -1.69 -8.47
CA ASP A 186 -20.32 -2.03 -9.18
C ASP A 186 -20.52 -1.21 -10.46
N ASP A 187 -20.12 0.08 -10.45
CA ASP A 187 -20.34 0.97 -11.59
C ASP A 187 -19.14 1.05 -12.53
N VAL A 188 -17.94 0.63 -12.06
CA VAL A 188 -16.72 0.78 -12.86
C VAL A 188 -16.01 -0.55 -13.09
N ILE A 189 -15.49 -1.22 -12.04
CA ILE A 189 -14.58 -2.36 -12.26
C ILE A 189 -15.33 -3.56 -12.83
N VAL A 190 -16.44 -3.95 -12.22
CA VAL A 190 -17.22 -5.12 -12.68
C VAL A 190 -17.72 -4.93 -14.11
N PRO A 191 -18.35 -3.79 -14.50
CA PRO A 191 -18.72 -3.54 -15.88
C PRO A 191 -17.56 -3.59 -16.86
N LEU A 192 -16.39 -2.97 -16.52
CA LEU A 192 -15.21 -3.00 -17.37
C LEU A 192 -14.66 -4.41 -17.60
N LEU A 193 -14.69 -5.26 -16.56
CA LEU A 193 -14.15 -6.63 -16.63
C LEU A 193 -15.16 -7.65 -17.22
N THR A 194 -16.46 -7.35 -17.21
CA THR A 194 -17.50 -8.18 -17.83
C THR A 194 -17.77 -7.79 -19.29
N ASP A 195 -17.37 -6.58 -19.73
CA ASP A 195 -17.51 -6.15 -21.13
C ASP A 195 -16.54 -6.92 -22.06
N SER A 196 -17.09 -7.83 -22.84
CA SER A 196 -16.33 -8.65 -23.78
C SER A 196 -15.92 -7.93 -25.08
N ARG A 197 -16.20 -6.63 -25.22
CA ARG A 197 -15.80 -5.89 -26.42
C ARG A 197 -14.30 -5.63 -26.42
N PRO A 198 -13.58 -5.90 -27.52
CA PRO A 198 -12.17 -5.57 -27.64
C PRO A 198 -12.00 -4.04 -27.60
N VAL A 199 -10.98 -3.56 -26.88
CA VAL A 199 -10.61 -2.14 -26.89
C VAL A 199 -10.05 -1.80 -28.26
N GLN A 200 -10.81 -1.05 -29.06
CA GLN A 200 -10.31 -0.48 -30.32
C GLN A 200 -9.44 0.75 -29.96
N LEU A 201 -8.13 0.55 -29.98
CA LEU A 201 -7.18 1.66 -29.95
C LEU A 201 -7.18 2.29 -31.34
N HIS A 202 -7.75 3.48 -31.49
CA HIS A 202 -7.62 4.33 -32.66
C HIS A 202 -6.35 5.16 -32.59
#